data_503532c27d203736b1de8879109cf44b
#
_entry.id   503532c27d203736b1de8879109cf44b
#
_cell.length_a   1.000
_cell.length_b   1.000
_cell.length_c   1.000
_cell.angle_alpha   90.00
_cell.angle_beta   90.00
_cell.angle_gamma   90.00
#
_symmetry.space_group_name_H-M   'P 1'
#
loop_
_entity.id
_entity.type
_entity.pdbx_description
1 polymer ?
#
loop_
_entity_poly.entity_id
_entity_poly.type
_entity_poly.pdbx_seq_one_letter_code
_entity_poly.pdbx_strand_id
1 'polypeptide(L)'
;MPINHQSPANLRTPPGVILGILGLSAAASALICWLVYFHAPTDVAGTQLRWLPLVNAVLNALSTIALVTGLREIRECRILHHRASMFFAFLFSSIFLVTYLVNFTLHGETHLHIAHHGALWLSYAIVLFYTHIPLAVIALPMILITFFYSLTGRFPAHKRLARWTFPIWLYVSVSGVYIYFLQAVIR
;
A
#
# COMPACT_ATOMS: atom_id res chain seq x y z
N MET A 1 -7.60 -42.96 -28.37
CA MET A 1 -6.96 -41.64 -28.54
C MET A 1 -6.12 -41.35 -27.31
N PRO A 2 -4.79 -41.21 -27.38
CA PRO A 2 -3.97 -40.88 -26.22
C PRO A 2 -4.21 -39.42 -25.86
N ILE A 3 -4.62 -39.17 -24.62
CA ILE A 3 -4.73 -37.84 -24.05
C ILE A 3 -3.30 -37.28 -23.91
N ASN A 4 -2.96 -36.35 -24.77
CA ASN A 4 -1.67 -35.68 -24.73
C ASN A 4 -1.62 -34.80 -23.45
N HIS A 5 -1.05 -35.33 -22.37
CA HIS A 5 -0.66 -34.60 -21.20
C HIS A 5 0.50 -33.68 -21.57
N GLN A 6 0.20 -32.55 -22.20
CA GLN A 6 1.19 -31.49 -22.27
C GLN A 6 1.49 -31.06 -20.82
N SER A 7 2.68 -31.42 -20.37
CA SER A 7 3.25 -30.89 -19.14
C SER A 7 3.04 -29.38 -19.13
N PRO A 8 2.58 -28.79 -18.01
CA PRO A 8 2.45 -27.35 -17.91
C PRO A 8 3.82 -26.75 -18.25
N ALA A 9 3.86 -26.10 -19.44
CA ALA A 9 5.07 -25.45 -19.90
C ALA A 9 5.60 -24.61 -18.74
N ASN A 10 6.86 -24.82 -18.42
CA ASN A 10 7.57 -24.15 -17.34
C ASN A 10 7.60 -22.66 -17.70
N LEU A 11 6.52 -21.94 -17.38
CA LEU A 11 6.30 -20.53 -17.69
C LEU A 11 7.28 -19.71 -16.85
N ARG A 12 8.56 -19.75 -17.26
CA ARG A 12 9.58 -18.87 -16.70
C ARG A 12 9.09 -17.43 -16.90
N THR A 13 9.02 -16.67 -15.83
CA THR A 13 8.72 -15.24 -15.95
C THR A 13 9.79 -14.60 -16.81
N PRO A 14 9.46 -13.89 -17.89
CA PRO A 14 10.45 -13.12 -18.59
C PRO A 14 11.14 -12.19 -17.60
N PRO A 15 12.46 -12.29 -17.41
CA PRO A 15 13.16 -11.47 -16.43
C PRO A 15 12.93 -9.97 -16.66
N GLY A 16 12.74 -9.56 -17.92
CA GLY A 16 12.43 -8.18 -18.27
C GLY A 16 11.14 -7.63 -17.68
N VAL A 17 10.09 -8.45 -17.51
CA VAL A 17 8.83 -8.00 -16.88
C VAL A 17 9.02 -7.76 -15.39
N ILE A 18 9.73 -8.67 -14.69
CA ILE A 18 10.02 -8.46 -13.26
C ILE A 18 10.92 -7.24 -13.09
N LEU A 19 11.96 -7.09 -13.91
CA LEU A 19 12.83 -5.92 -13.89
C LEU A 19 12.04 -4.62 -14.17
N GLY A 20 11.09 -4.65 -15.11
CA GLY A 20 10.21 -3.52 -15.39
C GLY A 20 9.34 -3.14 -14.19
N ILE A 21 8.71 -4.12 -13.51
CA ILE A 21 7.92 -3.88 -12.29
C ILE A 21 8.81 -3.34 -11.17
N LEU A 22 9.98 -3.93 -10.96
CA LEU A 22 10.92 -3.46 -9.93
C LEU A 22 11.43 -2.05 -10.23
N GLY A 23 11.76 -1.76 -11.50
CA GLY A 23 12.17 -0.42 -11.94
C GLY A 23 11.09 0.63 -11.71
N LEU A 24 9.84 0.34 -12.11
CA LEU A 24 8.69 1.22 -11.87
C LEU A 24 8.45 1.43 -10.37
N SER A 25 8.50 0.34 -9.58
CA SER A 25 8.33 0.43 -8.12
C SER A 25 9.45 1.22 -7.47
N ALA A 26 10.69 1.01 -7.90
CA ALA A 26 11.84 1.76 -7.40
C ALA A 26 11.74 3.26 -7.73
N ALA A 27 11.32 3.59 -8.95
CA ALA A 27 11.08 4.98 -9.36
C ALA A 27 9.96 5.64 -8.53
N ALA A 28 8.84 4.94 -8.31
CA ALA A 28 7.76 5.42 -7.47
C ALA A 28 8.22 5.60 -6.00
N SER A 29 8.95 4.63 -5.47
CA SER A 29 9.50 4.71 -4.11
C SER A 29 10.53 5.84 -3.97
N ALA A 30 11.40 6.02 -4.94
CA ALA A 30 12.36 7.13 -4.98
C ALA A 30 11.65 8.49 -5.04
N LEU A 31 10.58 8.60 -5.84
CA LEU A 31 9.75 9.80 -5.90
C LEU A 31 9.11 10.10 -4.54
N ILE A 32 8.54 9.09 -3.88
CA ILE A 32 7.94 9.24 -2.55
C ILE A 32 9.00 9.71 -1.54
N CYS A 33 10.16 9.05 -1.50
CA CYS A 33 11.24 9.43 -0.60
C CYS A 33 11.74 10.87 -0.90
N TRP A 34 11.89 11.22 -2.18
CA TRP A 34 12.29 12.57 -2.57
C TRP A 34 11.27 13.62 -2.15
N LEU A 35 9.99 13.37 -2.38
CA LEU A 35 8.91 14.27 -1.96
C LEU A 35 8.87 14.43 -0.44
N VAL A 36 8.97 13.32 0.31
CA VAL A 36 8.82 13.34 1.78
C VAL A 36 10.04 13.96 2.49
N TYR A 37 11.25 13.73 1.98
CA TYR A 37 12.47 14.11 2.71
C TYR A 37 13.21 15.30 2.13
N PHE A 38 13.01 15.63 0.85
CA PHE A 38 13.82 16.64 0.15
C PHE A 38 12.98 17.76 -0.48
N HIS A 39 11.67 17.57 -0.68
CA HIS A 39 10.83 18.60 -1.28
C HIS A 39 10.23 19.49 -0.19
N ALA A 40 10.56 20.79 -0.23
CA ALA A 40 9.90 21.76 0.63
C ALA A 40 8.43 21.91 0.17
N PRO A 41 7.45 21.79 1.08
CA PRO A 41 6.06 22.00 0.69
C PRO A 41 5.86 23.40 0.14
N THR A 42 5.12 23.51 -0.94
CA THR A 42 4.63 24.81 -1.42
C THR A 42 3.50 25.21 -0.49
N ASP A 43 3.80 26.08 0.48
CA ASP A 43 2.79 26.60 1.40
C ASP A 43 1.79 27.48 0.63
N VAL A 44 0.78 26.84 0.07
CA VAL A 44 -0.35 27.50 -0.59
C VAL A 44 -1.31 27.94 0.51
N ALA A 45 -0.96 29.05 1.15
CA ALA A 45 -1.76 29.66 2.20
C ALA A 45 -3.22 29.81 1.74
N GLY A 46 -4.14 29.15 2.43
CA GLY A 46 -5.57 29.28 2.21
C GLY A 46 -6.30 28.07 1.63
N THR A 47 -5.61 27.06 1.09
CA THR A 47 -6.25 25.85 0.51
C THR A 47 -6.15 24.61 1.39
N GLN A 48 -6.10 24.74 2.72
CA GLN A 48 -6.06 23.58 3.60
C GLN A 48 -7.30 22.71 3.39
N LEU A 49 -7.15 21.66 2.61
CA LEU A 49 -8.16 20.61 2.42
C LEU A 49 -8.24 19.75 3.70
N ARG A 50 -8.81 20.34 4.77
CA ARG A 50 -8.91 19.71 6.10
C ARG A 50 -9.61 18.35 6.10
N TRP A 51 -10.36 18.04 5.04
CA TRP A 51 -11.08 16.78 4.87
C TRP A 51 -10.19 15.66 4.28
N LEU A 52 -9.07 16.02 3.63
CA LEU A 52 -8.23 15.06 2.91
C LEU A 52 -7.56 13.99 3.82
N PRO A 53 -7.08 14.33 5.03
CA PRO A 53 -6.59 13.30 5.97
C PRO A 53 -7.68 12.30 6.37
N LEU A 54 -8.94 12.75 6.53
CA LEU A 54 -10.06 11.85 6.80
C LEU A 54 -10.33 10.92 5.62
N VAL A 55 -10.33 11.45 4.39
CA VAL A 55 -10.49 10.62 3.18
C VAL A 55 -9.38 9.58 3.09
N ASN A 56 -8.15 9.94 3.37
CA ASN A 56 -7.02 9.03 3.38
C ASN A 56 -7.19 7.91 4.43
N ALA A 57 -7.70 8.24 5.61
CA ALA A 57 -8.01 7.25 6.64
C ALA A 57 -9.15 6.30 6.21
N VAL A 58 -10.21 6.85 5.59
CA VAL A 58 -11.32 6.05 5.05
C VAL A 58 -10.83 5.10 3.95
N LEU A 59 -9.99 5.55 3.03
CA LEU A 59 -9.42 4.71 1.97
C LEU A 59 -8.58 3.58 2.54
N ASN A 60 -7.76 3.84 3.57
CA ASN A 60 -7.00 2.80 4.26
C ASN A 60 -7.93 1.81 5.01
N ALA A 61 -9.00 2.30 5.64
CA ALA A 61 -9.98 1.43 6.29
C ALA A 61 -10.71 0.53 5.27
N LEU A 62 -11.12 1.08 4.12
CA LEU A 62 -11.73 0.31 3.03
C LEU A 62 -10.76 -0.71 2.45
N SER A 63 -9.48 -0.35 2.27
CA SER A 63 -8.43 -1.28 1.86
C SER A 63 -8.28 -2.42 2.88
N THR A 64 -8.26 -2.10 4.17
CA THR A 64 -8.19 -3.09 5.26
C THR A 64 -9.38 -4.06 5.21
N ILE A 65 -10.60 -3.55 5.07
CA ILE A 65 -11.81 -4.37 4.96
C ILE A 65 -11.72 -5.29 3.73
N ALA A 66 -11.34 -4.74 2.58
CA ALA A 66 -11.19 -5.51 1.35
C ALA A 66 -10.13 -6.61 1.48
N LEU A 67 -8.99 -6.33 2.12
CA LEU A 67 -7.93 -7.32 2.39
C LEU A 67 -8.43 -8.47 3.27
N VAL A 68 -9.07 -8.14 4.38
CA VAL A 68 -9.60 -9.15 5.33
C VAL A 68 -10.70 -9.99 4.66
N THR A 69 -11.61 -9.35 3.93
CA THR A 69 -12.64 -10.04 3.15
C THR A 69 -12.01 -10.97 2.12
N GLY A 70 -11.05 -10.49 1.33
CA GLY A 70 -10.35 -11.30 0.33
C GLY A 70 -9.59 -12.49 0.92
N LEU A 71 -9.01 -12.35 2.11
CA LEU A 71 -8.40 -13.47 2.83
C LEU A 71 -9.47 -14.53 3.24
N ARG A 72 -10.62 -14.07 3.72
CA ARG A 72 -11.72 -14.95 4.07
C ARG A 72 -12.24 -15.71 2.84
N GLU A 73 -12.47 -14.97 1.74
CA GLU A 73 -12.97 -15.53 0.48
C GLU A 73 -12.07 -16.64 -0.08
N ILE A 74 -10.73 -16.45 -0.05
CA ILE A 74 -9.82 -17.49 -0.54
C ILE A 74 -9.77 -18.71 0.38
N ARG A 75 -9.96 -18.54 1.69
CA ARG A 75 -10.06 -19.65 2.63
C ARG A 75 -11.33 -20.49 2.41
N GLU A 76 -12.40 -19.86 1.93
CA GLU A 76 -13.65 -20.49 1.56
C GLU A 76 -13.69 -20.95 0.08
N CYS A 77 -12.52 -20.94 -0.60
CA CYS A 77 -12.36 -21.33 -2.00
C CYS A 77 -13.18 -20.48 -3.00
N ARG A 78 -13.65 -19.29 -2.59
CA ARG A 78 -14.40 -18.34 -3.44
C ARG A 78 -13.44 -17.44 -4.23
N ILE A 79 -12.81 -18.00 -5.26
CA ILE A 79 -11.72 -17.38 -6.01
C ILE A 79 -12.14 -16.05 -6.66
N LEU A 80 -13.35 -15.97 -7.24
CA LEU A 80 -13.82 -14.75 -7.90
C LEU A 80 -13.99 -13.59 -6.92
N HIS A 81 -14.57 -13.85 -5.74
CA HIS A 81 -14.74 -12.84 -4.70
C HIS A 81 -13.39 -12.40 -4.12
N HIS A 82 -12.47 -13.36 -3.90
CA HIS A 82 -11.09 -13.04 -3.53
C HIS A 82 -10.44 -12.07 -4.53
N ARG A 83 -10.54 -12.36 -5.83
CA ARG A 83 -9.96 -11.50 -6.89
C ARG A 83 -10.56 -10.11 -6.87
N ALA A 84 -11.88 -10.00 -6.74
CA ALA A 84 -12.57 -8.71 -6.64
C ALA A 84 -12.14 -7.93 -5.39
N SER A 85 -12.10 -8.58 -4.23
CA SER A 85 -11.66 -7.95 -2.98
C SER A 85 -10.22 -7.44 -3.05
N MET A 86 -9.29 -8.24 -3.60
CA MET A 86 -7.90 -7.81 -3.79
C MET A 86 -7.78 -6.63 -4.76
N PHE A 87 -8.59 -6.63 -5.83
CA PHE A 87 -8.64 -5.50 -6.77
C PHE A 87 -9.11 -4.21 -6.09
N PHE A 88 -10.18 -4.28 -5.30
CA PHE A 88 -10.66 -3.12 -4.54
C PHE A 88 -9.65 -2.65 -3.49
N ALA A 89 -8.98 -3.58 -2.78
CA ALA A 89 -7.91 -3.20 -1.87
C ALA A 89 -6.79 -2.44 -2.60
N PHE A 90 -6.39 -2.91 -3.78
CA PHE A 90 -5.39 -2.25 -4.61
C PHE A 90 -5.87 -0.86 -5.08
N LEU A 91 -7.12 -0.77 -5.54
CA LEU A 91 -7.71 0.49 -5.99
C LEU A 91 -7.74 1.53 -4.86
N PHE A 92 -8.23 1.17 -3.67
CA PHE A 92 -8.26 2.07 -2.51
C PHE A 92 -6.87 2.50 -2.07
N SER A 93 -5.90 1.57 -2.04
CA SER A 93 -4.50 1.90 -1.72
C SER A 93 -3.86 2.82 -2.76
N SER A 94 -4.19 2.66 -4.05
CA SER A 94 -3.68 3.51 -5.13
C SER A 94 -4.27 4.92 -5.05
N ILE A 95 -5.57 5.05 -4.82
CA ILE A 95 -6.22 6.36 -4.63
C ILE A 95 -5.64 7.04 -3.38
N PHE A 96 -5.49 6.30 -2.27
CA PHE A 96 -4.84 6.79 -1.06
C PHE A 96 -3.44 7.35 -1.36
N LEU A 97 -2.61 6.61 -2.09
CA LEU A 97 -1.24 7.04 -2.41
C LEU A 97 -1.25 8.36 -3.19
N VAL A 98 -2.09 8.47 -4.22
CA VAL A 98 -2.21 9.69 -5.02
C VAL A 98 -2.68 10.86 -4.17
N THR A 99 -3.76 10.69 -3.41
CA THR A 99 -4.32 11.77 -2.57
C THR A 99 -3.36 12.18 -1.45
N TYR A 100 -2.61 11.22 -0.89
CA TYR A 100 -1.58 11.51 0.10
C TYR A 100 -0.43 12.33 -0.51
N LEU A 101 0.09 11.94 -1.69
CA LEU A 101 1.17 12.66 -2.35
C LEU A 101 0.74 14.08 -2.74
N VAL A 102 -0.48 14.25 -3.27
CA VAL A 102 -1.03 15.58 -3.59
C VAL A 102 -1.12 16.43 -2.32
N ASN A 103 -1.66 15.89 -1.24
CA ASN A 103 -1.78 16.62 0.02
C ASN A 103 -0.39 17.00 0.56
N PHE A 104 0.56 16.07 0.50
CA PHE A 104 1.91 16.30 0.99
C PHE A 104 2.66 17.38 0.19
N THR A 105 2.54 17.38 -1.14
CA THR A 105 3.19 18.39 -2.00
C THR A 105 2.60 19.79 -1.81
N LEU A 106 1.31 19.89 -1.53
CA LEU A 106 0.62 21.18 -1.37
C LEU A 106 0.78 21.78 0.04
N HIS A 107 0.78 20.94 1.08
CA HIS A 107 0.66 21.41 2.47
C HIS A 107 1.84 20.96 3.36
N GLY A 108 2.67 20.04 2.88
CA GLY A 108 3.68 19.36 3.70
C GLY A 108 3.06 18.41 4.73
N GLU A 109 3.89 17.88 5.61
CA GLU A 109 3.38 17.25 6.82
C GLU A 109 2.81 18.35 7.73
N THR A 110 1.63 18.09 8.28
CA THR A 110 1.09 18.94 9.34
C THR A 110 2.15 18.98 10.45
N HIS A 111 2.82 20.11 10.60
CA HIS A 111 3.77 20.31 11.67
C HIS A 111 3.02 20.19 12.98
N LEU A 112 3.00 18.98 13.52
CA LEU A 112 2.53 18.73 14.86
C LEU A 112 3.40 19.56 15.78
N HIS A 113 2.84 20.55 16.47
CA HIS A 113 3.54 21.31 17.50
C HIS A 113 3.98 20.36 18.59
N ILE A 114 5.22 19.89 18.45
CA ILE A 114 5.84 18.72 19.12
C ILE A 114 5.98 18.92 20.63
N ALA A 115 5.82 20.16 21.13
CA ALA A 115 6.30 20.53 22.45
C ALA A 115 5.54 19.89 23.64
N HIS A 116 4.35 19.30 23.46
CA HIS A 116 3.49 18.97 24.60
C HIS A 116 2.89 17.56 24.63
N HIS A 117 3.23 16.65 23.70
CA HIS A 117 2.50 15.38 23.56
C HIS A 117 3.28 14.10 23.91
N GLY A 118 4.50 14.21 24.44
CA GLY A 118 5.26 13.11 25.06
C GLY A 118 5.14 11.74 24.34
N ALA A 119 4.54 10.77 25.03
CA ALA A 119 4.43 9.40 24.55
C ALA A 119 3.58 9.23 23.29
N LEU A 120 2.55 10.04 23.06
CA LEU A 120 1.69 9.96 21.88
C LEU A 120 2.45 10.39 20.62
N TRP A 121 3.23 11.47 20.72
CA TRP A 121 4.06 11.91 19.62
C TRP A 121 5.15 10.89 19.28
N LEU A 122 5.79 10.30 20.28
CA LEU A 122 6.77 9.24 20.08
C LEU A 122 6.15 8.03 19.37
N SER A 123 4.94 7.62 19.77
CA SER A 123 4.19 6.56 19.12
C SER A 123 3.90 6.90 17.65
N TYR A 124 3.44 8.12 17.38
CA TYR A 124 3.20 8.61 16.01
C TYR A 124 4.47 8.55 15.16
N ALA A 125 5.58 9.10 15.65
CA ALA A 125 6.85 9.13 14.93
C ALA A 125 7.38 7.72 14.65
N ILE A 126 7.33 6.81 15.63
CA ILE A 126 7.76 5.42 15.45
C ILE A 126 6.88 4.73 14.41
N VAL A 127 5.56 4.81 14.53
CA VAL A 127 4.66 4.13 13.61
C VAL A 127 4.80 4.70 12.20
N LEU A 128 4.82 6.01 12.02
CA LEU A 128 4.91 6.63 10.70
C LEU A 128 6.27 6.39 10.05
N PHE A 129 7.36 6.87 10.67
CA PHE A 129 8.67 6.94 10.00
C PHE A 129 9.43 5.63 10.03
N TYR A 130 9.32 4.84 11.10
CA TYR A 130 10.13 3.63 11.26
C TYR A 130 9.42 2.36 10.81
N THR A 131 8.10 2.36 10.70
CA THR A 131 7.38 1.15 10.29
C THR A 131 6.49 1.36 9.08
N HIS A 132 5.55 2.30 9.10
CA HIS A 132 4.57 2.46 8.02
C HIS A 132 5.23 2.84 6.69
N ILE A 133 6.02 3.91 6.64
CA ILE A 133 6.67 4.37 5.39
C ILE A 133 7.62 3.32 4.81
N PRO A 134 8.58 2.74 5.58
CA PRO A 134 9.46 1.72 5.04
C PRO A 134 8.72 0.47 4.54
N LEU A 135 7.70 0.02 5.28
CA LEU A 135 6.91 -1.14 4.86
C LEU A 135 6.01 -0.82 3.65
N ALA A 136 5.50 0.40 3.51
CA ALA A 136 4.77 0.82 2.31
C ALA A 136 5.65 0.81 1.05
N VAL A 137 6.90 1.27 1.16
CA VAL A 137 7.89 1.20 0.08
C VAL A 137 8.17 -0.25 -0.33
N ILE A 138 8.30 -1.17 0.64
CA ILE A 138 8.50 -2.60 0.39
C ILE A 138 7.21 -3.24 -0.15
N ALA A 139 6.04 -2.88 0.36
CA ALA A 139 4.75 -3.43 -0.06
C ALA A 139 4.47 -3.17 -1.54
N LEU A 140 4.78 -1.99 -2.06
CA LEU A 140 4.45 -1.59 -3.42
C LEU A 140 4.95 -2.59 -4.48
N PRO A 141 6.26 -2.90 -4.58
CA PRO A 141 6.74 -3.90 -5.54
C PRO A 141 6.18 -5.30 -5.27
N MET A 142 6.02 -5.68 -4.00
CA MET A 142 5.48 -6.99 -3.64
C MET A 142 4.03 -7.15 -4.10
N ILE A 143 3.20 -6.12 -3.95
CA ILE A 143 1.80 -6.10 -4.42
C ILE A 143 1.78 -6.25 -5.93
N LEU A 144 2.53 -5.43 -6.67
CA LEU A 144 2.54 -5.44 -8.13
C LEU A 144 3.00 -6.81 -8.68
N ILE A 145 4.06 -7.40 -8.12
CA ILE A 145 4.54 -8.73 -8.53
C ILE A 145 3.51 -9.82 -8.17
N THR A 146 2.85 -9.70 -7.01
CA THR A 146 1.82 -10.66 -6.59
C THR A 146 0.63 -10.62 -7.55
N PHE A 147 0.19 -9.42 -7.97
CA PHE A 147 -0.84 -9.26 -9.00
C PHE A 147 -0.39 -9.83 -10.34
N PHE A 148 0.82 -9.51 -10.77
CA PHE A 148 1.38 -10.06 -12.01
C PHE A 148 1.36 -11.58 -12.04
N TYR A 149 1.77 -12.25 -10.96
CA TYR A 149 1.71 -13.71 -10.87
C TYR A 149 0.28 -14.25 -10.92
N SER A 150 -0.68 -13.56 -10.30
CA SER A 150 -2.09 -13.94 -10.36
C SER A 150 -2.67 -13.82 -11.77
N LEU A 151 -2.40 -12.68 -12.43
CA LEU A 151 -2.91 -12.39 -13.78
C LEU A 151 -2.30 -13.29 -14.85
N THR A 152 -1.07 -13.76 -14.65
CA THR A 152 -0.37 -14.68 -15.57
C THR A 152 -0.55 -16.15 -15.23
N GLY A 153 -1.48 -16.49 -14.31
CA GLY A 153 -1.79 -17.87 -13.94
C GLY A 153 -0.69 -18.60 -13.15
N ARG A 154 0.30 -17.89 -12.63
CA ARG A 154 1.43 -18.46 -11.86
C ARG A 154 1.07 -18.63 -10.40
N PHE A 155 0.03 -19.39 -10.12
CA PHE A 155 -0.53 -19.54 -8.77
C PHE A 155 0.45 -20.05 -7.72
N PRO A 156 1.41 -20.97 -7.98
CA PRO A 156 2.40 -21.37 -6.97
C PRO A 156 3.28 -20.20 -6.53
N ALA A 157 3.76 -19.38 -7.47
CA ALA A 157 4.57 -18.19 -7.20
C ALA A 157 3.74 -17.10 -6.49
N HIS A 158 2.49 -16.89 -6.97
CA HIS A 158 1.54 -15.99 -6.31
C HIS A 158 1.35 -16.37 -4.83
N LYS A 159 1.02 -17.61 -4.54
CA LYS A 159 0.80 -18.08 -3.15
C LYS A 159 2.02 -17.89 -2.26
N ARG A 160 3.22 -18.15 -2.80
CA ARG A 160 4.49 -17.99 -2.06
C ARG A 160 4.72 -16.53 -1.69
N LEU A 161 4.56 -15.61 -2.64
CA LEU A 161 4.78 -14.19 -2.41
C LEU A 161 3.66 -13.57 -1.56
N ALA A 162 2.41 -13.94 -1.81
CA ALA A 162 1.25 -13.43 -1.09
C ALA A 162 1.31 -13.67 0.43
N ARG A 163 1.98 -14.74 0.88
CA ARG A 163 2.18 -15.01 2.33
C ARG A 163 2.92 -13.89 3.05
N TRP A 164 3.80 -13.18 2.34
CA TRP A 164 4.56 -12.04 2.86
C TRP A 164 3.90 -10.71 2.50
N THR A 165 3.41 -10.59 1.27
CA THR A 165 2.74 -9.37 0.80
C THR A 165 1.51 -9.04 1.64
N PHE A 166 0.67 -10.03 1.94
CA PHE A 166 -0.59 -9.82 2.64
C PHE A 166 -0.41 -9.21 4.04
N PRO A 167 0.41 -9.76 4.96
CA PRO A 167 0.57 -9.18 6.29
C PRO A 167 1.22 -7.80 6.26
N ILE A 168 2.17 -7.57 5.36
CA ILE A 168 2.81 -6.25 5.19
C ILE A 168 1.77 -5.24 4.70
N TRP A 169 1.02 -5.57 3.66
CA TRP A 169 0.00 -4.68 3.11
C TRP A 169 -1.11 -4.40 4.12
N LEU A 170 -1.59 -5.43 4.82
CA LEU A 170 -2.59 -5.26 5.88
C LEU A 170 -2.07 -4.34 7.00
N TYR A 171 -0.82 -4.53 7.45
CA TYR A 171 -0.20 -3.66 8.44
C TYR A 171 -0.14 -2.20 7.97
N VAL A 172 0.29 -1.96 6.73
CA VAL A 172 0.35 -0.61 6.16
C VAL A 172 -1.04 0.03 6.12
N SER A 173 -2.08 -0.72 5.71
CA SER A 173 -3.44 -0.19 5.66
C SER A 173 -3.99 0.12 7.05
N VAL A 174 -3.79 -0.75 8.04
CA VAL A 174 -4.25 -0.54 9.43
C VAL A 174 -3.49 0.60 10.10
N SER A 175 -2.16 0.62 9.97
CA SER A 175 -1.34 1.67 10.57
C SER A 175 -1.62 3.06 9.97
N GLY A 176 -2.01 3.13 8.69
CA GLY A 176 -2.46 4.39 8.08
C GLY A 176 -3.71 4.98 8.75
N VAL A 177 -4.68 4.14 9.13
CA VAL A 177 -5.84 4.55 9.92
C VAL A 177 -5.40 5.00 11.32
N TYR A 178 -4.52 4.24 11.96
CA TYR A 178 -4.01 4.56 13.29
C TYR A 178 -3.26 5.89 13.33
N ILE A 179 -2.43 6.17 12.32
CA ILE A 179 -1.71 7.45 12.15
C ILE A 179 -2.70 8.61 12.11
N TYR A 180 -3.81 8.48 11.37
CA TYR A 180 -4.84 9.52 11.32
C TYR A 180 -5.45 9.78 12.69
N PHE A 181 -5.81 8.74 13.45
CA PHE A 181 -6.35 8.90 14.80
C PHE A 181 -5.36 9.60 15.73
N LEU A 182 -4.08 9.23 15.69
CA LEU A 182 -3.06 9.92 16.46
C LEU A 182 -2.94 11.39 16.09
N GLN A 183 -2.96 11.72 14.78
CA GLN A 183 -2.96 13.10 14.31
C GLN A 183 -4.18 13.88 14.80
N ALA A 184 -5.37 13.26 14.82
CA ALA A 184 -6.59 13.89 15.30
C ALA A 184 -6.59 14.17 16.81
N VAL A 185 -5.92 13.33 17.60
CA VAL A 185 -5.80 13.49 19.07
C VAL A 185 -4.72 14.51 19.43
N ILE A 186 -3.64 14.58 18.63
CA ILE A 186 -2.49 15.47 18.90
C ILE A 186 -2.76 16.92 18.42
N ARG A 187 -3.73 17.12 17.51
CA ARG A 187 -4.18 18.46 17.07
C ARG A 187 -4.95 19.19 18.16
#